data_e93583aee32c8336d797a70c3b29614d
#
_entry.id   e93583aee32c8336d797a70c3b29614d
#
_cell.length_a   1.000
_cell.length_b   1.000
_cell.length_c   1.000
_cell.angle_alpha   90.00
_cell.angle_beta   90.00
_cell.angle_gamma   90.00
#
_symmetry.space_group_name_H-M   'P 1'
#
loop_
_entity.id
_entity.type
_entity.pdbx_description
1 polymer ?
#
loop_
_entity_poly.entity_id
_entity_poly.type
_entity_poly.pdbx_seq_one_letter_code
_entity_poly.pdbx_strand_id
1 'polypeptide(L)'
;MPASLKELDRRIRSVKNTQQITRAMKMVAAAKLRRSQDRLVAARPYAAKLDELLQGLAGTSIDHPFFEERELRRRLVVVVSSDKGLCGSYNANITREAEVWLKAHAEADVENVLYVVGRKANDYFKRRQWPIDRAITDLNGTIDLERFNAIADELMHRFVEDEFQEVVVFTTRFVSTLSYQPTHFTLLPLKPEDEEDAAEPAGASTEYIYEPSAEAVLAALLPKSVRNRVFNALAEAFTSEHGARMTSMGSATDNAGELIDTLTLFRNRARQAAITQEISEIVGGANALA
;
A
#
# COMPACT_ATOMS: atom_id res chain seq x y z
N MET A 1 11.22 -42.22 -5.11
CA MET A 1 10.09 -43.14 -5.34
C MET A 1 9.00 -42.39 -6.07
N PRO A 2 8.32 -42.92 -7.09
CA PRO A 2 7.18 -42.23 -7.70
C PRO A 2 6.07 -42.01 -6.63
N ALA A 3 5.45 -40.85 -6.65
CA ALA A 3 4.36 -40.53 -5.71
C ALA A 3 3.19 -41.50 -5.90
N SER A 4 2.63 -42.04 -4.83
CA SER A 4 1.49 -42.95 -4.89
C SER A 4 0.24 -42.23 -5.46
N LEU A 5 -0.65 -42.97 -6.12
CA LEU A 5 -1.93 -42.43 -6.63
C LEU A 5 -2.70 -41.67 -5.55
N LYS A 6 -2.75 -42.21 -4.33
CA LYS A 6 -3.40 -41.60 -3.18
C LYS A 6 -2.77 -40.26 -2.80
N GLU A 7 -1.46 -40.13 -2.91
CA GLU A 7 -0.74 -38.88 -2.64
C GLU A 7 -1.02 -37.83 -3.72
N LEU A 8 -1.04 -38.23 -5.00
CA LEU A 8 -1.39 -37.36 -6.12
C LEU A 8 -2.82 -36.82 -5.98
N ASP A 9 -3.78 -37.69 -5.66
CA ASP A 9 -5.17 -37.27 -5.42
C ASP A 9 -5.30 -36.29 -4.25
N ARG A 10 -4.54 -36.51 -3.17
CA ARG A 10 -4.50 -35.59 -2.02
C ARG A 10 -3.93 -34.22 -2.43
N ARG A 11 -2.85 -34.20 -3.20
CA ARG A 11 -2.24 -32.95 -3.72
C ARG A 11 -3.18 -32.20 -4.65
N ILE A 12 -3.83 -32.89 -5.59
CA ILE A 12 -4.82 -32.29 -6.50
C ILE A 12 -5.95 -31.63 -5.69
N ARG A 13 -6.47 -32.31 -4.69
CA ARG A 13 -7.54 -31.76 -3.82
C ARG A 13 -7.07 -30.52 -3.06
N SER A 14 -5.86 -30.54 -2.50
CA SER A 14 -5.28 -29.41 -1.78
C SER A 14 -5.10 -28.18 -2.71
N VAL A 15 -4.57 -28.38 -3.92
CA VAL A 15 -4.36 -27.29 -4.89
C VAL A 15 -5.69 -26.75 -5.39
N LYS A 16 -6.72 -27.60 -5.60
CA LYS A 16 -8.09 -27.13 -5.94
C LYS A 16 -8.68 -26.24 -4.84
N ASN A 17 -8.50 -26.59 -3.59
CA ASN A 17 -8.95 -25.77 -2.47
C ASN A 17 -8.21 -24.43 -2.46
N THR A 18 -6.89 -24.43 -2.65
CA THR A 18 -6.10 -23.20 -2.75
C THR A 18 -6.56 -22.33 -3.91
N GLN A 19 -6.84 -22.90 -5.08
CA GLN A 19 -7.37 -22.18 -6.23
C GLN A 19 -8.72 -21.51 -5.93
N GLN A 20 -9.61 -22.20 -5.23
CA GLN A 20 -10.90 -21.60 -4.83
C GLN A 20 -10.70 -20.44 -3.86
N ILE A 21 -9.79 -20.56 -2.88
CA ILE A 21 -9.49 -19.51 -1.91
C ILE A 21 -8.89 -18.29 -2.62
N THR A 22 -7.89 -18.48 -3.49
CA THR A 22 -7.24 -17.37 -4.21
C THR A 22 -8.21 -16.69 -5.16
N ARG A 23 -9.10 -17.43 -5.82
CA ARG A 23 -10.17 -16.88 -6.65
C ARG A 23 -11.15 -16.03 -5.84
N ALA A 24 -11.56 -16.47 -4.67
CA ALA A 24 -12.41 -15.69 -3.77
C ALA A 24 -11.70 -14.42 -3.29
N MET A 25 -10.41 -14.51 -2.92
CA MET A 25 -9.61 -13.37 -2.51
C MET A 25 -9.42 -12.35 -3.63
N LYS A 26 -9.23 -12.79 -4.88
CA LYS A 26 -9.19 -11.92 -6.07
C LYS A 26 -10.49 -11.11 -6.19
N MET A 27 -11.65 -11.76 -6.05
CA MET A 27 -12.96 -11.09 -6.14
C MET A 27 -13.16 -10.06 -5.01
N VAL A 28 -12.79 -10.41 -3.79
CA VAL A 28 -12.86 -9.48 -2.64
C VAL A 28 -11.92 -8.29 -2.84
N ALA A 29 -10.68 -8.52 -3.31
CA ALA A 29 -9.72 -7.47 -3.60
C ALA A 29 -10.23 -6.54 -4.71
N ALA A 30 -10.81 -7.07 -5.78
CA ALA A 30 -11.41 -6.29 -6.86
C ALA A 30 -12.58 -5.40 -6.37
N ALA A 31 -13.45 -5.93 -5.51
CA ALA A 31 -14.53 -5.15 -4.93
C ALA A 31 -14.04 -4.03 -4.02
N LYS A 32 -13.00 -4.28 -3.23
CA LYS A 32 -12.36 -3.26 -2.39
C LYS A 32 -11.64 -2.21 -3.22
N LEU A 33 -10.90 -2.62 -4.25
CA LEU A 33 -10.24 -1.73 -5.19
C LEU A 33 -11.24 -0.74 -5.80
N ARG A 34 -12.35 -1.24 -6.33
CA ARG A 34 -13.39 -0.38 -6.92
C ARG A 34 -13.92 0.65 -5.92
N ARG A 35 -14.25 0.22 -4.70
CA ARG A 35 -14.72 1.14 -3.66
C ARG A 35 -13.68 2.20 -3.29
N SER A 36 -12.40 1.83 -3.25
CA SER A 36 -11.32 2.77 -2.97
C SER A 36 -11.14 3.78 -4.11
N GLN A 37 -11.22 3.32 -5.37
CA GLN A 37 -11.20 4.19 -6.54
C GLN A 37 -12.37 5.16 -6.55
N ASP A 38 -13.59 4.68 -6.27
CA ASP A 38 -14.78 5.53 -6.21
C ASP A 38 -14.61 6.65 -5.16
N ARG A 39 -14.00 6.34 -4.00
CA ARG A 39 -13.72 7.33 -2.95
C ARG A 39 -12.64 8.33 -3.35
N LEU A 40 -11.56 7.88 -4.02
CA LEU A 40 -10.54 8.78 -4.55
C LEU A 40 -11.10 9.74 -5.59
N VAL A 41 -11.94 9.23 -6.51
CA VAL A 41 -12.59 10.06 -7.53
C VAL A 41 -13.54 11.08 -6.88
N ALA A 42 -14.30 10.66 -5.86
CA ALA A 42 -15.20 11.57 -5.13
C ALA A 42 -14.47 12.67 -4.35
N ALA A 43 -13.22 12.42 -3.91
CA ALA A 43 -12.41 13.42 -3.21
C ALA A 43 -11.73 14.45 -4.14
N ARG A 44 -11.54 14.13 -5.44
CA ARG A 44 -10.83 15.00 -6.40
C ARG A 44 -11.38 16.41 -6.52
N PRO A 45 -12.73 16.65 -6.60
CA PRO A 45 -13.24 18.01 -6.73
C PRO A 45 -12.89 18.89 -5.53
N TYR A 46 -12.89 18.31 -4.32
CA TYR A 46 -12.51 19.01 -3.09
C TYR A 46 -11.01 19.35 -3.11
N ALA A 47 -10.16 18.37 -3.44
CA ALA A 47 -8.73 18.57 -3.55
C ALA A 47 -8.39 19.66 -4.56
N ALA A 48 -8.94 19.57 -5.78
CA ALA A 48 -8.69 20.56 -6.84
C ALA A 48 -9.14 21.98 -6.43
N LYS A 49 -10.28 22.09 -5.71
CA LYS A 49 -10.73 23.41 -5.26
C LYS A 49 -9.88 23.97 -4.12
N LEU A 50 -9.38 23.10 -3.26
CA LEU A 50 -8.46 23.48 -2.19
C LEU A 50 -7.12 23.97 -2.77
N ASP A 51 -6.58 23.25 -3.76
CA ASP A 51 -5.33 23.61 -4.45
C ASP A 51 -5.50 24.94 -5.21
N GLU A 52 -6.62 25.14 -5.91
CA GLU A 52 -6.94 26.43 -6.60
C GLU A 52 -6.95 27.61 -5.61
N LEU A 53 -7.59 27.44 -4.43
CA LEU A 53 -7.63 28.49 -3.42
C LEU A 53 -6.25 28.78 -2.82
N LEU A 54 -5.43 27.73 -2.58
CA LEU A 54 -4.07 27.90 -2.09
C LEU A 54 -3.17 28.59 -3.11
N GLN A 55 -3.28 28.22 -4.41
CA GLN A 55 -2.56 28.91 -5.49
C GLN A 55 -2.96 30.38 -5.59
N GLY A 56 -4.25 30.70 -5.45
CA GLY A 56 -4.71 32.10 -5.41
C GLY A 56 -4.14 32.91 -4.23
N LEU A 57 -3.69 32.24 -3.17
CA LEU A 57 -3.10 32.83 -1.97
C LEU A 57 -1.57 32.71 -1.92
N ALA A 58 -0.91 32.13 -2.92
CA ALA A 58 0.53 31.86 -2.92
C ALA A 58 1.42 33.12 -2.77
N GLY A 59 0.90 34.31 -3.11
CA GLY A 59 1.57 35.59 -2.87
C GLY A 59 1.37 36.19 -1.47
N THR A 60 0.53 35.57 -0.63
CA THR A 60 0.23 36.06 0.70
C THR A 60 1.29 35.59 1.69
N SER A 61 2.06 36.52 2.26
CA SER A 61 3.01 36.20 3.33
C SER A 61 2.25 36.01 4.62
N ILE A 62 2.41 34.85 5.26
CA ILE A 62 1.81 34.54 6.57
C ILE A 62 2.89 33.94 7.47
N ASP A 63 2.92 34.41 8.71
CA ASP A 63 3.67 33.77 9.77
C ASP A 63 2.84 32.60 10.33
N HIS A 64 3.17 31.37 9.88
CA HIS A 64 2.44 30.17 10.32
C HIS A 64 3.42 29.03 10.60
N PRO A 65 3.26 28.29 11.72
CA PRO A 65 4.16 27.22 12.11
C PRO A 65 4.42 26.16 11.06
N PHE A 66 3.50 25.96 10.10
CA PHE A 66 3.66 24.95 9.04
C PHE A 66 4.68 25.32 7.96
N PHE A 67 5.10 26.59 7.87
CA PHE A 67 6.13 27.05 6.97
C PHE A 67 7.49 27.26 7.67
N GLU A 68 7.50 27.13 8.99
CA GLU A 68 8.70 27.41 9.78
C GLU A 68 9.76 26.33 9.55
N GLU A 69 10.87 26.70 8.93
CA GLU A 69 12.06 25.88 8.85
C GLU A 69 12.85 25.98 10.14
N ARG A 70 12.95 24.88 10.87
CA ARG A 70 13.66 24.77 12.15
C ARG A 70 14.94 23.99 11.97
N GLU A 71 15.89 24.20 12.86
CA GLU A 71 17.11 23.36 12.93
C GLU A 71 16.68 21.90 13.13
N LEU A 72 17.06 21.04 12.18
CA LEU A 72 16.64 19.65 12.14
C LEU A 72 17.37 18.84 13.22
N ARG A 73 16.65 18.42 14.22
CA ARG A 73 17.12 17.57 15.32
C ARG A 73 16.43 16.21 15.30
N ARG A 74 15.16 16.21 14.93
CA ARG A 74 14.35 15.01 14.96
C ARG A 74 13.39 14.98 13.77
N ARG A 75 13.44 13.89 13.01
CA ARG A 75 12.61 13.69 11.82
C ARG A 75 11.64 12.53 12.04
N LEU A 76 10.37 12.76 11.75
CA LEU A 76 9.34 11.72 11.77
C LEU A 76 9.15 11.17 10.36
N VAL A 77 9.37 9.87 10.20
CA VAL A 77 9.20 9.17 8.92
C VAL A 77 7.96 8.30 8.99
N VAL A 78 6.92 8.75 8.32
CA VAL A 78 5.64 8.03 8.21
C VAL A 78 5.75 6.99 7.09
N VAL A 79 5.55 5.71 7.40
CA VAL A 79 5.60 4.64 6.39
C VAL A 79 4.25 3.92 6.31
N VAL A 80 3.62 4.00 5.13
CA VAL A 80 2.30 3.41 4.89
C VAL A 80 2.43 2.05 4.21
N SER A 81 1.96 1.02 4.88
CA SER A 81 1.93 -0.36 4.39
C SER A 81 0.57 -1.01 4.64
N SER A 82 0.42 -2.28 4.28
CA SER A 82 -0.79 -3.04 4.58
C SER A 82 -0.72 -3.78 5.92
N ASP A 83 -1.89 -4.11 6.46
CA ASP A 83 -2.01 -5.03 7.61
C ASP A 83 -1.87 -6.49 7.18
N LYS A 84 -2.27 -6.84 5.97
CA LYS A 84 -2.32 -8.22 5.46
C LYS A 84 -1.35 -8.40 4.29
N GLY A 85 -0.82 -9.61 4.15
CA GLY A 85 0.03 -9.98 3.02
C GLY A 85 -0.77 -10.37 1.77
N LEU A 86 -0.13 -11.19 0.93
CA LEU A 86 -0.66 -11.70 -0.34
C LEU A 86 -0.98 -10.60 -1.37
N CYS A 87 -0.22 -9.52 -1.32
CA CYS A 87 -0.28 -8.38 -2.24
C CYS A 87 1.02 -8.22 -3.05
N GLY A 88 1.63 -9.32 -3.45
CA GLY A 88 2.88 -9.33 -4.22
C GLY A 88 4.02 -8.60 -3.49
N SER A 89 4.73 -7.76 -4.22
CA SER A 89 5.86 -6.98 -3.73
C SER A 89 5.48 -5.66 -3.02
N TYR A 90 4.19 -5.32 -2.95
CA TYR A 90 3.70 -4.03 -2.43
C TYR A 90 4.38 -3.60 -1.13
N ASN A 91 4.29 -4.45 -0.08
CA ASN A 91 4.89 -4.13 1.22
C ASN A 91 6.42 -4.10 1.17
N ALA A 92 7.03 -5.05 0.46
CA ALA A 92 8.49 -5.12 0.37
C ALA A 92 9.09 -3.90 -0.35
N ASN A 93 8.41 -3.39 -1.37
CA ASN A 93 8.88 -2.24 -2.12
C ASN A 93 8.90 -0.99 -1.23
N ILE A 94 7.78 -0.65 -0.59
CA ILE A 94 7.71 0.57 0.24
C ILE A 94 8.60 0.51 1.48
N THR A 95 8.69 -0.65 2.15
CA THR A 95 9.55 -0.77 3.33
C THR A 95 11.04 -0.74 2.97
N ARG A 96 11.42 -1.26 1.80
CA ARG A 96 12.81 -1.18 1.30
C ARG A 96 13.17 0.25 0.91
N GLU A 97 12.28 0.93 0.21
CA GLU A 97 12.46 2.33 -0.18
C GLU A 97 12.70 3.21 1.05
N ALA A 98 11.81 3.12 2.03
CA ALA A 98 11.94 3.85 3.29
C ALA A 98 13.24 3.50 4.04
N GLU A 99 13.64 2.22 4.09
CA GLU A 99 14.89 1.81 4.74
C GLU A 99 16.13 2.34 4.01
N VAL A 100 16.14 2.33 2.67
CA VAL A 100 17.23 2.88 1.87
C VAL A 100 17.36 4.38 2.13
N TRP A 101 16.26 5.09 2.12
CA TRP A 101 16.22 6.52 2.39
C TRP A 101 16.69 6.85 3.82
N LEU A 102 16.20 6.12 4.83
CA LEU A 102 16.61 6.29 6.22
C LEU A 102 18.11 6.11 6.40
N LYS A 103 18.72 5.14 5.73
CA LYS A 103 20.16 4.92 5.77
C LYS A 103 20.96 6.03 5.06
N ALA A 104 20.42 6.57 3.96
CA ALA A 104 21.04 7.67 3.23
C ALA A 104 20.96 9.01 4.00
N HIS A 105 19.94 9.18 4.84
CA HIS A 105 19.72 10.37 5.68
C HIS A 105 20.01 10.12 7.16
N ALA A 106 20.90 9.17 7.47
CA ALA A 106 21.40 8.93 8.80
C ALA A 106 22.52 9.96 9.09
N GLU A 107 22.14 11.07 9.70
CA GLU A 107 23.04 12.12 10.14
C GLU A 107 23.32 11.97 11.64
N ALA A 108 24.54 12.35 12.11
CA ALA A 108 24.94 12.12 13.48
C ALA A 108 24.08 12.90 14.50
N ASP A 109 23.59 14.07 14.09
CA ASP A 109 22.85 14.99 14.94
C ASP A 109 21.32 14.95 14.70
N VAL A 110 20.85 14.06 13.81
CA VAL A 110 19.42 13.93 13.46
C VAL A 110 18.87 12.56 13.85
N GLU A 111 17.92 12.56 14.76
CA GLU A 111 17.18 11.34 15.12
C GLU A 111 16.05 11.06 14.12
N ASN A 112 16.15 9.97 13.35
CA ASN A 112 15.06 9.49 12.49
C ASN A 112 14.16 8.52 13.27
N VAL A 113 12.89 8.86 13.43
CA VAL A 113 11.90 8.09 14.19
C VAL A 113 10.75 7.68 13.28
N LEU A 114 10.24 6.46 13.44
CA LEU A 114 9.22 5.91 12.56
C LEU A 114 7.81 6.05 13.14
N TYR A 115 6.90 6.52 12.30
CA TYR A 115 5.46 6.43 12.48
C TYR A 115 4.91 5.44 11.44
N VAL A 116 4.53 4.25 11.85
CA VAL A 116 4.16 3.20 10.89
C VAL A 116 2.66 3.00 10.83
N VAL A 117 2.14 3.00 9.61
CA VAL A 117 0.76 2.65 9.29
C VAL A 117 0.76 1.28 8.61
N GLY A 118 0.06 0.32 9.23
CA GLY A 118 0.00 -1.06 8.75
C GLY A 118 0.97 -2.01 9.45
N ARG A 119 0.47 -3.19 9.72
CA ARG A 119 1.22 -4.25 10.46
C ARG A 119 2.49 -4.69 9.75
N LYS A 120 2.51 -4.69 8.42
CA LYS A 120 3.67 -5.19 7.65
C LYS A 120 4.90 -4.30 7.77
N ALA A 121 4.74 -2.98 7.79
CA ALA A 121 5.85 -2.07 8.08
C ALA A 121 6.29 -2.19 9.55
N ASN A 122 5.35 -2.26 10.49
CA ASN A 122 5.67 -2.44 11.89
C ASN A 122 6.53 -3.70 12.11
N ASP A 123 6.12 -4.86 11.57
CA ASP A 123 6.86 -6.11 11.69
C ASP A 123 8.24 -6.03 11.00
N TYR A 124 8.32 -5.30 9.89
CA TYR A 124 9.57 -5.14 9.13
C TYR A 124 10.60 -4.34 9.91
N PHE A 125 10.23 -3.17 10.40
CA PHE A 125 11.13 -2.24 11.07
C PHE A 125 11.45 -2.70 12.51
N LYS A 126 10.48 -3.26 13.21
CA LYS A 126 10.71 -3.82 14.55
C LYS A 126 11.77 -4.93 14.55
N ARG A 127 11.75 -5.82 13.54
CA ARG A 127 12.78 -6.89 13.42
C ARG A 127 14.18 -6.36 13.11
N ARG A 128 14.27 -5.15 12.58
CA ARG A 128 15.53 -4.45 12.27
C ARG A 128 15.94 -3.45 13.33
N GLN A 129 15.22 -3.41 14.44
CA GLN A 129 15.50 -2.54 15.59
C GLN A 129 15.49 -1.04 15.26
N TRP A 130 14.72 -0.62 14.25
CA TRP A 130 14.48 0.78 13.99
C TRP A 130 13.60 1.39 15.09
N PRO A 131 13.83 2.65 15.51
CA PRO A 131 13.03 3.32 16.52
C PRO A 131 11.62 3.58 15.95
N ILE A 132 10.62 2.88 16.49
CA ILE A 132 9.21 3.09 16.15
C ILE A 132 8.56 3.83 17.30
N ASP A 133 8.16 5.07 17.04
CA ASP A 133 7.44 5.90 17.97
C ASP A 133 5.96 5.47 18.07
N ARG A 134 5.33 5.31 16.91
CA ARG A 134 3.92 4.93 16.84
C ARG A 134 3.64 3.93 15.74
N ALA A 135 2.72 3.01 16.02
CA ALA A 135 2.24 2.04 15.05
C ALA A 135 0.70 2.03 15.03
N ILE A 136 0.12 2.34 13.88
CA ILE A 136 -1.32 2.23 13.63
C ILE A 136 -1.56 0.99 12.80
N THR A 137 -2.27 0.03 13.38
CA THR A 137 -2.64 -1.23 12.74
C THR A 137 -4.16 -1.34 12.67
N ASP A 138 -4.65 -2.36 11.95
CA ASP A 138 -6.08 -2.67 11.85
C ASP A 138 -6.94 -1.66 11.06
N LEU A 139 -6.32 -0.88 10.16
CA LEU A 139 -7.05 -0.11 9.14
C LEU A 139 -7.61 -1.03 8.02
N ASN A 140 -6.99 -2.20 7.84
CA ASN A 140 -7.41 -3.27 6.91
C ASN A 140 -7.64 -2.80 5.47
N GLY A 141 -6.91 -1.76 5.03
CA GLY A 141 -7.08 -1.14 3.72
C GLY A 141 -8.45 -0.48 3.53
N THR A 142 -9.08 -0.03 4.61
CA THR A 142 -10.36 0.68 4.54
C THR A 142 -10.10 2.18 4.59
N ILE A 143 -10.59 2.91 3.60
CA ILE A 143 -10.56 4.37 3.61
C ILE A 143 -11.59 4.85 4.64
N ASP A 144 -11.10 5.46 5.70
CA ASP A 144 -11.89 5.99 6.82
C ASP A 144 -11.43 7.43 7.05
N LEU A 145 -12.30 8.38 6.71
CA LEU A 145 -11.98 9.81 6.75
C LEU A 145 -11.70 10.29 8.18
N GLU A 146 -12.47 9.80 9.16
CA GLU A 146 -12.30 10.20 10.55
C GLU A 146 -10.94 9.74 11.11
N ARG A 147 -10.59 8.47 10.86
CA ARG A 147 -9.28 7.93 11.27
C ARG A 147 -8.12 8.61 10.54
N PHE A 148 -8.29 8.93 9.26
CA PHE A 148 -7.25 9.62 8.48
C PHE A 148 -7.05 11.05 8.95
N ASN A 149 -8.14 11.76 9.27
CA ASN A 149 -8.06 13.09 9.85
C ASN A 149 -7.39 13.05 11.24
N ALA A 150 -7.71 12.06 12.08
CA ALA A 150 -7.05 11.88 13.37
C ALA A 150 -5.54 11.68 13.24
N ILE A 151 -5.08 10.93 12.23
CA ILE A 151 -3.65 10.78 11.93
C ILE A 151 -3.04 12.14 11.52
N ALA A 152 -3.70 12.85 10.61
CA ALA A 152 -3.22 14.16 10.15
C ALA A 152 -3.15 15.18 11.30
N ASP A 153 -4.17 15.21 12.14
CA ASP A 153 -4.25 16.12 13.30
C ASP A 153 -3.16 15.81 14.33
N GLU A 154 -2.88 14.53 14.58
CA GLU A 154 -1.77 14.11 15.43
C GLU A 154 -0.42 14.59 14.87
N LEU A 155 -0.17 14.38 13.57
CA LEU A 155 1.08 14.80 12.92
C LEU A 155 1.26 16.32 12.97
N MET A 156 0.20 17.09 12.68
CA MET A 156 0.22 18.55 12.74
C MET A 156 0.47 19.05 14.17
N HIS A 157 -0.23 18.50 15.16
CA HIS A 157 -0.07 18.90 16.57
C HIS A 157 1.36 18.69 17.04
N ARG A 158 1.93 17.51 16.81
CA ARG A 158 3.29 17.18 17.24
C ARG A 158 4.36 18.01 16.53
N PHE A 159 4.11 18.41 15.27
CA PHE A 159 4.99 19.33 14.56
C PHE A 159 4.93 20.75 15.15
N VAL A 160 3.75 21.25 15.51
CA VAL A 160 3.60 22.57 16.15
C VAL A 160 4.26 22.59 17.53
N GLU A 161 4.15 21.52 18.30
CA GLU A 161 4.79 21.35 19.62
C GLU A 161 6.31 21.13 19.55
N ASP A 162 6.93 21.24 18.36
CA ASP A 162 8.36 21.06 18.13
C ASP A 162 8.91 19.66 18.52
N GLU A 163 8.04 18.65 18.59
CA GLU A 163 8.52 17.27 18.79
C GLU A 163 9.33 16.77 17.60
N PHE A 164 8.99 17.23 16.40
CA PHE A 164 9.68 16.94 15.13
C PHE A 164 9.77 18.21 14.30
N GLN A 165 10.92 18.39 13.63
CA GLN A 165 11.16 19.53 12.75
C GLN A 165 10.88 19.19 11.27
N GLU A 166 10.76 17.90 10.95
CA GLU A 166 10.40 17.43 9.63
C GLU A 166 9.52 16.19 9.70
N VAL A 167 8.50 16.11 8.86
CA VAL A 167 7.62 14.95 8.69
C VAL A 167 7.66 14.51 7.23
N VAL A 168 8.23 13.33 6.97
CA VAL A 168 8.33 12.72 5.63
C VAL A 168 7.37 11.53 5.53
N VAL A 169 6.59 11.46 4.45
CA VAL A 169 5.60 10.40 4.24
C VAL A 169 6.05 9.48 3.11
N PHE A 170 6.23 8.20 3.40
CA PHE A 170 6.43 7.13 2.44
C PHE A 170 5.09 6.45 2.16
N THR A 171 4.65 6.53 0.92
CA THR A 171 3.39 5.98 0.46
C THR A 171 3.56 5.28 -0.88
N THR A 172 2.48 4.73 -1.42
CA THR A 172 2.48 4.09 -2.74
C THR A 172 1.43 4.76 -3.62
N ARG A 173 1.89 5.48 -4.63
CA ARG A 173 1.04 6.15 -5.63
C ARG A 173 0.36 5.11 -6.52
N PHE A 174 -0.94 5.27 -6.69
CA PHE A 174 -1.72 4.43 -7.58
C PHE A 174 -1.67 4.96 -9.01
N VAL A 175 -1.07 4.21 -9.92
CA VAL A 175 -0.99 4.55 -11.35
C VAL A 175 -2.08 3.81 -12.13
N SER A 176 -2.19 2.50 -11.93
CA SER A 176 -3.21 1.65 -12.54
C SER A 176 -3.40 0.37 -11.72
N THR A 177 -4.34 -0.47 -12.12
CA THR A 177 -4.57 -1.79 -11.49
C THR A 177 -3.37 -2.72 -11.54
N LEU A 178 -2.44 -2.49 -12.48
CA LEU A 178 -1.24 -3.31 -12.69
C LEU A 178 0.05 -2.58 -12.29
N SER A 179 0.00 -1.25 -12.10
CA SER A 179 1.17 -0.42 -11.82
C SER A 179 0.92 0.46 -10.62
N TYR A 180 1.85 0.43 -9.69
CA TYR A 180 1.91 1.27 -8.50
C TYR A 180 3.37 1.58 -8.21
N GLN A 181 3.64 2.77 -7.70
CA GLN A 181 4.99 3.26 -7.44
C GLN A 181 5.14 3.67 -5.99
N PRO A 182 6.11 3.12 -5.25
CA PRO A 182 6.54 3.69 -3.99
C PRO A 182 7.01 5.13 -4.23
N THR A 183 6.64 6.03 -3.36
CA THR A 183 7.03 7.44 -3.42
C THR A 183 7.13 8.01 -2.02
N HIS A 184 7.80 9.14 -1.88
CA HIS A 184 7.82 9.88 -0.63
C HIS A 184 7.75 11.38 -0.92
N PHE A 185 7.31 12.13 0.07
CA PHE A 185 7.26 13.59 0.05
C PHE A 185 7.35 14.14 1.47
N THR A 186 7.81 15.38 1.60
CA THR A 186 7.77 16.10 2.86
C THR A 186 6.36 16.62 3.10
N LEU A 187 5.76 16.21 4.21
CA LEU A 187 4.43 16.68 4.62
C LEU A 187 4.52 18.01 5.34
N LEU A 188 5.49 18.15 6.24
CA LEU A 188 5.78 19.34 7.04
C LEU A 188 7.31 19.48 7.21
N PRO A 189 7.87 20.70 7.17
CA PRO A 189 7.18 21.96 6.85
C PRO A 189 6.65 21.98 5.41
N LEU A 190 5.61 22.79 5.18
CA LEU A 190 5.07 23.02 3.83
C LEU A 190 6.08 23.87 3.03
N LYS A 191 6.48 23.38 1.86
CA LYS A 191 7.34 24.14 0.93
C LYS A 191 6.52 24.62 -0.25
N PRO A 192 6.70 25.86 -0.68
CA PRO A 192 6.02 26.39 -1.88
C PRO A 192 6.33 25.60 -3.17
N GLU A 193 7.49 24.93 -3.21
CA GLU A 193 7.99 24.16 -4.36
C GLU A 193 7.42 22.73 -4.46
N ASP A 194 6.83 22.21 -3.39
CA ASP A 194 6.22 20.86 -3.40
C ASP A 194 4.92 20.79 -4.23
N GLU A 195 4.55 21.89 -4.88
CA GLU A 195 3.38 22.02 -5.77
C GLU A 195 3.68 21.70 -7.25
N GLU A 196 4.90 21.24 -7.61
CA GLU A 196 5.23 20.86 -8.99
C GLU A 196 4.38 19.70 -9.55
N ASP A 197 3.71 18.93 -8.69
CA ASP A 197 2.71 17.93 -9.10
C ASP A 197 1.27 18.50 -9.16
N ALA A 198 1.07 19.79 -8.85
CA ALA A 198 -0.20 20.46 -9.07
C ALA A 198 -0.42 20.62 -10.58
N ALA A 199 -1.53 20.07 -11.05
CA ALA A 199 -1.96 20.17 -12.44
C ALA A 199 -1.77 21.61 -12.97
N GLU A 200 -1.28 21.74 -14.22
CA GLU A 200 -1.14 23.03 -14.90
C GLU A 200 -2.32 23.95 -14.58
N PRO A 201 -2.08 25.24 -14.31
CA PRO A 201 -3.15 26.16 -13.94
C PRO A 201 -4.24 26.12 -15.02
N ALA A 202 -5.36 25.53 -14.69
CA ALA A 202 -6.54 25.56 -15.55
C ALA A 202 -6.95 27.02 -15.71
N GLY A 203 -6.78 27.53 -16.89
CA GLY A 203 -6.89 28.91 -17.36
C GLY A 203 -7.86 29.81 -16.61
N ALA A 204 -7.50 31.10 -16.58
CA ALA A 204 -8.15 32.26 -15.98
C ALA A 204 -8.27 32.17 -14.45
N SER A 205 -7.38 32.89 -13.76
CA SER A 205 -7.48 33.10 -12.32
C SER A 205 -8.83 33.73 -11.98
N THR A 206 -9.70 32.98 -11.33
CA THR A 206 -10.92 33.54 -10.74
C THR A 206 -10.49 34.49 -9.64
N GLU A 207 -10.77 35.79 -9.75
CA GLU A 207 -10.52 36.73 -8.67
C GLU A 207 -11.49 36.40 -7.52
N TYR A 208 -10.96 35.97 -6.39
CA TYR A 208 -11.73 35.74 -5.16
C TYR A 208 -11.64 36.95 -4.24
N ILE A 209 -12.75 37.28 -3.61
CA ILE A 209 -12.80 38.21 -2.49
C ILE A 209 -12.63 37.40 -1.20
N TYR A 210 -11.55 37.63 -0.47
CA TYR A 210 -11.24 36.91 0.76
C TYR A 210 -11.75 37.68 1.98
N GLU A 211 -12.64 37.06 2.76
CA GLU A 211 -13.20 37.63 3.98
C GLU A 211 -12.87 36.72 5.19
N PRO A 212 -12.40 37.24 6.31
CA PRO A 212 -12.16 38.66 6.63
C PRO A 212 -10.86 39.21 6.04
N SER A 213 -9.86 38.36 5.72
CA SER A 213 -8.61 38.72 5.04
C SER A 213 -7.99 37.48 4.36
N ALA A 214 -7.07 37.71 3.40
CA ALA A 214 -6.35 36.63 2.71
C ALA A 214 -5.54 35.78 3.70
N GLU A 215 -4.89 36.40 4.68
CA GLU A 215 -4.09 35.72 5.70
C GLU A 215 -4.96 34.83 6.59
N ALA A 216 -6.13 35.31 7.02
CA ALA A 216 -7.05 34.54 7.85
C ALA A 216 -7.61 33.32 7.12
N VAL A 217 -7.91 33.50 5.81
CA VAL A 217 -8.39 32.41 4.96
C VAL A 217 -7.27 31.39 4.76
N LEU A 218 -6.03 31.83 4.46
CA LEU A 218 -4.88 30.96 4.28
C LEU A 218 -4.62 30.13 5.56
N ALA A 219 -4.57 30.78 6.72
CA ALA A 219 -4.42 30.10 8.02
C ALA A 219 -5.47 29.00 8.26
N ALA A 220 -6.71 29.24 7.83
CA ALA A 220 -7.80 28.26 7.94
C ALA A 220 -7.73 27.13 6.90
N LEU A 221 -7.08 27.36 5.76
CA LEU A 221 -6.92 26.37 4.69
C LEU A 221 -5.72 25.45 4.91
N LEU A 222 -4.63 25.92 5.53
CA LEU A 222 -3.42 25.14 5.74
C LEU A 222 -3.65 23.78 6.45
N PRO A 223 -4.37 23.71 7.59
CA PRO A 223 -4.67 22.41 8.21
C PRO A 223 -5.51 21.49 7.31
N LYS A 224 -6.40 22.06 6.50
CA LYS A 224 -7.22 21.30 5.54
C LYS A 224 -6.38 20.73 4.42
N SER A 225 -5.37 21.47 3.96
CA SER A 225 -4.40 21.00 2.96
C SER A 225 -3.59 19.81 3.50
N VAL A 226 -3.06 19.92 4.71
CA VAL A 226 -2.32 18.80 5.33
C VAL A 226 -3.21 17.57 5.49
N ARG A 227 -4.46 17.72 5.95
CA ARG A 227 -5.42 16.60 6.04
C ARG A 227 -5.69 15.98 4.67
N ASN A 228 -5.84 16.81 3.63
CA ASN A 228 -6.06 16.34 2.25
C ASN A 228 -4.84 15.58 1.72
N ARG A 229 -3.61 16.07 1.93
CA ARG A 229 -2.36 15.38 1.56
C ARG A 229 -2.25 14.00 2.25
N VAL A 230 -2.50 13.94 3.56
CA VAL A 230 -2.51 12.67 4.32
C VAL A 230 -3.62 11.73 3.83
N PHE A 231 -4.82 12.25 3.59
CA PHE A 231 -5.93 11.47 3.04
C PHE A 231 -5.56 10.85 1.69
N ASN A 232 -5.03 11.63 0.76
CA ASN A 232 -4.64 11.16 -0.55
C ASN A 232 -3.54 10.11 -0.46
N ALA A 233 -2.51 10.33 0.34
CA ALA A 233 -1.41 9.39 0.54
C ALA A 233 -1.91 8.03 1.07
N LEU A 234 -2.77 8.01 2.07
CA LEU A 234 -3.33 6.78 2.65
C LEU A 234 -4.32 6.11 1.70
N ALA A 235 -5.17 6.88 1.02
CA ALA A 235 -6.18 6.36 0.10
C ALA A 235 -5.53 5.75 -1.16
N GLU A 236 -4.50 6.37 -1.71
CA GLU A 236 -3.72 5.82 -2.83
C GLU A 236 -2.97 4.56 -2.42
N ALA A 237 -2.33 4.55 -1.25
CA ALA A 237 -1.66 3.37 -0.71
C ALA A 237 -2.61 2.17 -0.58
N PHE A 238 -3.82 2.38 -0.03
CA PHE A 238 -4.80 1.30 0.12
C PHE A 238 -5.40 0.86 -1.21
N THR A 239 -5.58 1.79 -2.15
CA THR A 239 -6.00 1.47 -3.51
C THR A 239 -4.95 0.61 -4.22
N SER A 240 -3.68 0.98 -4.11
CA SER A 240 -2.53 0.22 -4.63
C SER A 240 -2.41 -1.16 -3.97
N GLU A 241 -2.61 -1.26 -2.65
CA GLU A 241 -2.64 -2.53 -1.92
C GLU A 241 -3.71 -3.48 -2.50
N HIS A 242 -4.93 -2.98 -2.74
CA HIS A 242 -6.00 -3.80 -3.28
C HIS A 242 -5.76 -4.21 -4.73
N GLY A 243 -5.19 -3.33 -5.56
CA GLY A 243 -4.75 -3.64 -6.93
C GLY A 243 -3.69 -4.73 -6.94
N ALA A 244 -2.64 -4.56 -6.15
CA ALA A 244 -1.56 -5.53 -6.01
C ALA A 244 -2.06 -6.90 -5.52
N ARG A 245 -2.98 -6.91 -4.55
CA ARG A 245 -3.58 -8.17 -4.06
C ARG A 245 -4.46 -8.83 -5.11
N MET A 246 -5.25 -8.08 -5.85
CA MET A 246 -6.10 -8.60 -6.92
C MET A 246 -5.24 -9.29 -7.99
N THR A 247 -4.17 -8.65 -8.44
CA THR A 247 -3.24 -9.18 -9.44
C THR A 247 -2.50 -10.41 -8.92
N SER A 248 -1.96 -10.35 -7.70
CA SER A 248 -1.25 -11.47 -7.08
C SER A 248 -2.15 -12.70 -6.89
N MET A 249 -3.40 -12.50 -6.46
CA MET A 249 -4.36 -13.60 -6.31
C MET A 249 -4.85 -14.12 -7.66
N GLY A 250 -4.88 -13.27 -8.70
CA GLY A 250 -5.12 -13.69 -10.08
C GLY A 250 -4.07 -14.68 -10.52
N SER A 251 -2.79 -14.27 -10.50
CA SER A 251 -1.67 -15.14 -10.89
C SER A 251 -1.61 -16.43 -10.06
N ALA A 252 -1.87 -16.35 -8.75
CA ALA A 252 -1.92 -17.53 -7.89
C ALA A 252 -3.04 -18.52 -8.28
N THR A 253 -4.19 -18.00 -8.74
CA THR A 253 -5.32 -18.81 -9.20
C THR A 253 -4.99 -19.52 -10.51
N ASP A 254 -4.35 -18.82 -11.44
CA ASP A 254 -3.96 -19.34 -12.76
C ASP A 254 -2.85 -20.41 -12.61
N ASN A 255 -1.80 -20.13 -11.84
CA ASN A 255 -0.74 -21.09 -11.52
C ASN A 255 -1.28 -22.35 -10.82
N ALA A 256 -2.28 -22.20 -9.94
CA ALA A 256 -2.93 -23.34 -9.32
C ALA A 256 -3.69 -24.20 -10.34
N GLY A 257 -4.30 -23.58 -11.36
CA GLY A 257 -4.93 -24.27 -12.48
C GLY A 257 -3.92 -25.14 -13.26
N GLU A 258 -2.83 -24.54 -13.69
CA GLU A 258 -1.77 -25.24 -14.42
C GLU A 258 -1.17 -26.42 -13.62
N LEU A 259 -1.01 -26.21 -12.31
CA LEU A 259 -0.52 -27.26 -11.43
C LEU A 259 -1.53 -28.41 -11.29
N ILE A 260 -2.84 -28.15 -11.25
CA ILE A 260 -3.90 -29.18 -11.24
C ILE A 260 -3.84 -30.00 -12.52
N ASP A 261 -3.70 -29.38 -13.67
CA ASP A 261 -3.63 -30.06 -14.97
C ASP A 261 -2.38 -30.96 -15.03
N THR A 262 -1.24 -30.44 -14.62
CA THR A 262 0.01 -31.19 -14.54
C THR A 262 -0.10 -32.39 -13.61
N LEU A 263 -0.61 -32.20 -12.39
CA LEU A 263 -0.78 -33.28 -11.43
C LEU A 263 -1.81 -34.32 -11.92
N THR A 264 -2.84 -33.90 -12.63
CA THR A 264 -3.85 -34.80 -13.21
C THR A 264 -3.22 -35.68 -14.30
N LEU A 265 -2.34 -35.13 -15.14
CA LEU A 265 -1.61 -35.88 -16.11
C LEU A 265 -0.71 -36.93 -15.45
N PHE A 266 0.05 -36.55 -14.43
CA PHE A 266 0.89 -37.46 -13.64
C PHE A 266 0.08 -38.59 -12.99
N ARG A 267 -1.07 -38.25 -12.36
CA ARG A 267 -1.98 -39.23 -11.79
C ARG A 267 -2.47 -40.26 -12.83
N ASN A 268 -2.87 -39.78 -14.02
CA ASN A 268 -3.36 -40.68 -15.08
C ASN A 268 -2.25 -41.61 -15.58
N ARG A 269 -1.01 -41.11 -15.74
CA ARG A 269 0.15 -41.93 -16.09
C ARG A 269 0.46 -42.96 -15.00
N ALA A 270 0.49 -42.59 -13.75
CA ALA A 270 0.73 -43.49 -12.64
C ALA A 270 -0.36 -44.56 -12.53
N ARG A 271 -1.63 -44.17 -12.76
CA ARG A 271 -2.74 -45.15 -12.80
C ARG A 271 -2.56 -46.16 -13.92
N GLN A 272 -2.23 -45.73 -15.15
CA GLN A 272 -1.99 -46.65 -16.29
C GLN A 272 -0.82 -47.60 -16.01
N ALA A 273 0.28 -47.09 -15.42
CA ALA A 273 1.42 -47.91 -15.05
C ALA A 273 1.05 -48.96 -14.00
N ALA A 274 0.28 -48.58 -12.96
CA ALA A 274 -0.19 -49.54 -11.96
C ALA A 274 -1.08 -50.63 -12.55
N ILE A 275 -2.04 -50.26 -13.41
CA ILE A 275 -2.91 -51.24 -14.09
C ILE A 275 -2.07 -52.20 -14.97
N THR A 276 -1.11 -51.65 -15.74
CA THR A 276 -0.23 -52.48 -16.59
C THR A 276 0.60 -53.42 -15.74
N GLN A 277 1.13 -52.97 -14.61
CA GLN A 277 1.88 -53.80 -13.67
C GLN A 277 1.00 -54.94 -13.08
N GLU A 278 -0.22 -54.62 -12.59
CA GLU A 278 -1.15 -55.63 -12.09
C GLU A 278 -1.51 -56.70 -13.12
N ILE A 279 -1.78 -56.26 -14.36
CA ILE A 279 -2.04 -57.18 -15.46
C ILE A 279 -0.83 -58.09 -15.73
N SER A 280 0.39 -57.52 -15.76
CA SER A 280 1.61 -58.26 -16.01
C SER A 280 1.90 -59.29 -14.88
N GLU A 281 1.63 -58.90 -13.62
CA GLU A 281 1.76 -59.78 -12.48
C GLU A 281 0.75 -60.96 -12.50
N ILE A 282 -0.50 -60.69 -12.89
CA ILE A 282 -1.53 -61.74 -13.05
C ILE A 282 -1.17 -62.69 -14.19
N VAL A 283 -0.76 -62.19 -15.34
CA VAL A 283 -0.35 -63.03 -16.49
C VAL A 283 0.91 -63.82 -16.18
N GLY A 284 1.91 -63.18 -15.53
CA GLY A 284 3.14 -63.87 -15.11
C GLY A 284 2.85 -64.99 -14.07
N GLY A 285 1.95 -64.76 -13.12
CA GLY A 285 1.51 -65.73 -12.12
C GLY A 285 0.73 -66.90 -12.78
N ALA A 286 -0.13 -66.64 -13.76
CA ALA A 286 -0.85 -67.66 -14.49
C ALA A 286 0.10 -68.56 -15.30
N ASN A 287 1.09 -67.96 -15.97
CA ASN A 287 2.11 -68.72 -16.76
C ASN A 287 3.06 -69.54 -15.88
N ALA A 288 3.25 -69.16 -14.59
CA ALA A 288 4.09 -69.89 -13.66
C ALA A 288 3.36 -71.09 -13.00
N LEU A 289 2.03 -71.17 -13.12
CA LEU A 289 1.19 -72.23 -12.62
C LEU A 289 0.76 -73.24 -13.69
N ALA A 290 1.00 -72.93 -14.97
CA ALA A 290 0.81 -73.82 -16.13
C ALA A 290 2.11 -74.59 -16.43
#